data_45b44c200471df9ee1578ed3e2e1bf9e
#
_entry.id   45b44c200471df9ee1578ed3e2e1bf9e
#
_cell.length_a   1.000
_cell.length_b   1.000
_cell.length_c   1.000
_cell.angle_alpha   90.00
_cell.angle_beta   90.00
_cell.angle_gamma   90.00
#
_symmetry.space_group_name_H-M   'P 1'
#
loop_
_entity.id
_entity.type
_entity.pdbx_description
1 polymer ?
#
loop_
_entity_poly.entity_id
_entity_poly.type
_entity_poly.pdbx_seq_one_letter_code
_entity_poly.pdbx_strand_id
1 'polypeptide(L)'
;MNHNLPSDSLLEIALKNGEGTIVKNGALVVTTGKRTGRSPADKFIVCDAKTKEVVNWGEDNQPIEPQFFEKLWDESEEYLKNKTTYTSDLHVGASEEHYQPVRVENELAWHNMFCQSLFIRPNSFNPLNKPAWHLRCSPNFVCDPKRHGTNSDGTVMINFSSNQILILGIAYAGEMKKSMFSVMNFILPESDVLSMHCAANAGLNGDVSLFFGLSGTGKTTLSADPERWLIGDDEHCLLYTSPSPRDPTK
;
A
#
# COMPACT_ATOMS: atom_id res chain seq x y z
N MET A 1 -19.32 -8.72 -5.95
CA MET A 1 -18.18 -7.80 -5.74
C MET A 1 -18.68 -6.59 -4.97
N ASN A 2 -18.06 -6.28 -3.85
CA ASN A 2 -18.39 -5.11 -3.01
C ASN A 2 -17.44 -3.97 -3.40
N HIS A 3 -17.96 -2.95 -4.07
CA HIS A 3 -17.15 -1.86 -4.63
C HIS A 3 -17.40 -0.55 -3.90
N ASN A 4 -16.33 0.12 -3.48
CA ASN A 4 -16.34 1.41 -2.78
C ASN A 4 -17.28 1.46 -1.56
N LEU A 5 -17.35 0.37 -0.79
CA LEU A 5 -18.13 0.36 0.44
C LEU A 5 -17.58 1.39 1.43
N PRO A 6 -18.46 2.07 2.22
CA PRO A 6 -18.03 2.91 3.32
C PRO A 6 -17.21 2.13 4.36
N SER A 7 -16.29 2.81 5.05
CA SER A 7 -15.45 2.18 6.08
C SER A 7 -16.25 1.53 7.20
N ASP A 8 -17.37 2.15 7.62
CA ASP A 8 -18.24 1.59 8.66
C ASP A 8 -18.87 0.27 8.22
N SER A 9 -19.33 0.18 6.96
CA SER A 9 -19.85 -1.06 6.39
C SER A 9 -18.78 -2.15 6.30
N LEU A 10 -17.54 -1.77 5.94
CA LEU A 10 -16.42 -2.71 5.91
C LEU A 10 -16.06 -3.20 7.32
N LEU A 11 -16.15 -2.33 8.33
CA LEU A 11 -15.96 -2.69 9.74
C LEU A 11 -17.00 -3.71 10.21
N GLU A 12 -18.27 -3.45 9.94
CA GLU A 12 -19.36 -4.37 10.29
C GLU A 12 -19.17 -5.75 9.63
N ILE A 13 -18.79 -5.75 8.35
CA ILE A 13 -18.50 -6.98 7.62
C ILE A 13 -17.30 -7.72 8.22
N ALA A 14 -16.22 -7.01 8.52
CA ALA A 14 -15.01 -7.60 9.11
C ALA A 14 -15.32 -8.27 10.46
N LEU A 15 -16.13 -7.62 11.31
CA LEU A 15 -16.58 -8.18 12.58
C LEU A 15 -17.47 -9.42 12.39
N LYS A 16 -18.43 -9.34 11.47
CA LYS A 16 -19.33 -10.46 11.13
C LYS A 16 -18.56 -11.67 10.59
N ASN A 17 -17.52 -11.42 9.81
CA ASN A 17 -16.66 -12.46 9.24
C ASN A 17 -15.63 -13.01 10.26
N GLY A 18 -15.54 -12.43 11.47
CA GLY A 18 -14.55 -12.82 12.47
C GLY A 18 -13.10 -12.41 12.10
N GLU A 19 -12.96 -11.39 11.26
CA GLU A 19 -11.65 -10.90 10.83
C GLU A 19 -10.91 -10.12 11.93
N GLY A 20 -11.63 -9.69 12.99
CA GLY A 20 -11.07 -8.96 14.12
C GLY A 20 -12.08 -8.72 15.24
N THR A 21 -11.66 -7.99 16.26
CA THR A 21 -12.49 -7.60 17.42
C THR A 21 -12.31 -6.12 17.74
N ILE A 22 -13.36 -5.48 18.28
CA ILE A 22 -13.28 -4.09 18.75
C ILE A 22 -12.88 -4.07 20.21
N VAL A 23 -11.89 -3.23 20.55
CA VAL A 23 -11.50 -2.94 21.93
C VAL A 23 -12.22 -1.71 22.47
N LYS A 24 -12.11 -1.45 23.79
CA LYS A 24 -12.89 -0.42 24.49
C LYS A 24 -12.76 1.00 23.93
N ASN A 25 -11.64 1.32 23.27
CA ASN A 25 -11.43 2.63 22.64
C ASN A 25 -11.97 2.71 21.21
N GLY A 26 -12.68 1.66 20.72
CA GLY A 26 -13.25 1.62 19.36
C GLY A 26 -12.30 1.13 18.28
N ALA A 27 -11.05 0.81 18.59
CA ALA A 27 -10.10 0.31 17.58
C ALA A 27 -10.38 -1.14 17.21
N LEU A 28 -10.28 -1.46 15.93
CA LEU A 28 -10.30 -2.84 15.43
C LEU A 28 -8.94 -3.49 15.67
N VAL A 29 -8.92 -4.62 16.37
CA VAL A 29 -7.76 -5.48 16.57
C VAL A 29 -7.87 -6.68 15.66
N VAL A 30 -6.84 -6.93 14.87
CA VAL A 30 -6.74 -8.05 13.94
C VAL A 30 -5.48 -8.86 14.19
N THR A 31 -5.46 -10.10 13.72
CA THR A 31 -4.25 -10.94 13.74
C THR A 31 -3.74 -11.12 12.34
N THR A 32 -2.42 -11.05 12.17
CA THR A 32 -1.76 -11.18 10.87
C THR A 32 -1.02 -12.53 10.70
N GLY A 33 -1.31 -13.48 11.58
CA GLY A 33 -0.76 -14.83 11.51
C GLY A 33 0.76 -14.88 11.72
N LYS A 34 1.45 -15.63 10.88
CA LYS A 34 2.91 -15.85 10.95
C LYS A 34 3.72 -14.56 10.74
N ARG A 35 3.19 -13.63 9.92
CA ARG A 35 3.88 -12.41 9.51
C ARG A 35 3.28 -11.21 10.23
N THR A 36 3.91 -10.83 11.33
CA THR A 36 3.50 -9.68 12.17
C THR A 36 4.11 -8.36 11.71
N GLY A 37 4.87 -8.37 10.62
CA GLY A 37 5.53 -7.25 10.00
C GLY A 37 5.75 -7.49 8.51
N ARG A 38 6.54 -6.63 7.89
CA ARG A 38 6.93 -6.78 6.48
C ARG A 38 7.75 -8.04 6.22
N SER A 39 7.66 -8.55 5.00
CA SER A 39 8.41 -9.72 4.52
C SER A 39 9.35 -9.31 3.38
N PRO A 40 10.45 -8.58 3.62
CA PRO A 40 11.34 -8.10 2.56
C PRO A 40 11.92 -9.24 1.71
N ALA A 41 12.19 -10.38 2.33
CA ALA A 41 12.68 -11.57 1.62
C ALA A 41 11.67 -12.18 0.62
N ASP A 42 10.39 -11.84 0.74
CA ASP A 42 9.31 -12.32 -0.14
C ASP A 42 8.89 -11.26 -1.19
N LYS A 43 9.63 -10.14 -1.28
CA LYS A 43 9.33 -9.05 -2.20
C LYS A 43 10.11 -9.18 -3.49
N PHE A 44 9.39 -9.11 -4.61
CA PHE A 44 9.94 -9.21 -5.96
C PHE A 44 9.47 -8.06 -6.85
N ILE A 45 10.30 -7.73 -7.84
CA ILE A 45 9.97 -6.86 -8.96
C ILE A 45 10.06 -7.69 -10.24
N VAL A 46 9.06 -7.59 -11.10
CA VAL A 46 9.09 -8.28 -12.40
C VAL A 46 10.24 -7.71 -13.22
N CYS A 47 11.15 -8.60 -13.63
CA CYS A 47 12.33 -8.27 -14.42
C CYS A 47 11.99 -8.40 -15.91
N ASP A 48 11.67 -7.28 -16.54
CA ASP A 48 11.31 -7.19 -17.95
C ASP A 48 12.04 -6.03 -18.65
N ALA A 49 11.66 -5.69 -19.86
CA ALA A 49 12.32 -4.64 -20.64
C ALA A 49 12.26 -3.25 -19.96
N LYS A 50 11.25 -2.99 -19.13
CA LYS A 50 11.09 -1.71 -18.40
C LYS A 50 11.98 -1.60 -17.17
N THR A 51 12.27 -2.71 -16.51
CA THR A 51 12.92 -2.73 -15.18
C THR A 51 14.35 -3.23 -15.22
N LYS A 52 14.69 -4.08 -16.18
CA LYS A 52 15.95 -4.84 -16.22
C LYS A 52 17.19 -3.97 -16.06
N GLU A 53 17.25 -2.84 -16.76
CA GLU A 53 18.45 -1.98 -16.82
C GLU A 53 18.40 -0.80 -15.82
N VAL A 54 17.24 -0.54 -15.20
CA VAL A 54 17.06 0.65 -14.34
C VAL A 54 16.92 0.32 -12.86
N VAL A 55 16.52 -0.91 -12.51
CA VAL A 55 16.42 -1.34 -11.12
C VAL A 55 17.80 -1.77 -10.61
N ASN A 56 18.17 -1.28 -9.44
CA ASN A 56 19.35 -1.77 -8.72
C ASN A 56 19.00 -3.12 -8.06
N TRP A 57 19.31 -4.21 -8.76
CA TRP A 57 18.99 -5.57 -8.33
C TRP A 57 19.87 -6.03 -7.16
N GLY A 58 19.29 -6.74 -6.21
CA GLY A 58 19.96 -7.24 -5.01
C GLY A 58 18.96 -7.82 -4.02
N GLU A 59 19.35 -7.91 -2.77
CA GLU A 59 18.52 -8.47 -1.68
C GLU A 59 17.25 -7.64 -1.44
N ASP A 60 17.31 -6.31 -1.64
CA ASP A 60 16.17 -5.42 -1.45
C ASP A 60 15.22 -5.40 -2.65
N ASN A 61 15.75 -5.64 -3.86
CA ASN A 61 14.99 -5.66 -5.11
C ASN A 61 15.25 -6.97 -5.84
N GLN A 62 14.55 -8.02 -5.44
CA GLN A 62 14.72 -9.34 -6.03
C GLN A 62 13.99 -9.43 -7.38
N PRO A 63 14.64 -9.91 -8.45
CA PRO A 63 13.98 -10.10 -9.74
C PRO A 63 13.07 -11.32 -9.71
N ILE A 64 11.96 -11.25 -10.42
CA ILE A 64 11.09 -12.39 -10.77
C ILE A 64 10.82 -12.35 -12.27
N GLU A 65 10.83 -13.50 -12.93
CA GLU A 65 10.50 -13.59 -14.35
C GLU A 65 9.00 -13.32 -14.59
N PRO A 66 8.62 -12.63 -15.69
CA PRO A 66 7.23 -12.29 -16.02
C PRO A 66 6.27 -13.48 -15.96
N GLN A 67 6.69 -14.65 -16.43
CA GLN A 67 5.88 -15.87 -16.45
C GLN A 67 5.40 -16.33 -15.07
N PHE A 68 6.19 -16.13 -14.01
CA PHE A 68 5.78 -16.48 -12.65
C PHE A 68 4.76 -15.50 -12.11
N PHE A 69 4.93 -14.19 -12.43
CA PHE A 69 3.95 -13.18 -12.07
C PHE A 69 2.61 -13.44 -12.76
N GLU A 70 2.61 -13.62 -14.08
CA GLU A 70 1.40 -13.88 -14.88
C GLU A 70 0.65 -15.11 -14.35
N LYS A 71 1.38 -16.19 -14.12
CA LYS A 71 0.81 -17.42 -13.56
C LYS A 71 0.12 -17.18 -12.20
N LEU A 72 0.81 -16.49 -11.27
CA LEU A 72 0.22 -16.19 -9.96
C LEU A 72 -0.93 -15.19 -10.04
N TRP A 73 -0.88 -14.26 -10.99
CA TRP A 73 -1.98 -13.34 -11.26
C TRP A 73 -3.24 -14.08 -11.67
N ASP A 74 -3.14 -14.99 -12.64
CA ASP A 74 -4.26 -15.80 -13.13
C ASP A 74 -4.78 -16.77 -12.06
N GLU A 75 -3.89 -17.45 -11.36
CA GLU A 75 -4.27 -18.37 -10.29
C GLU A 75 -4.93 -17.67 -9.11
N SER A 76 -4.48 -16.46 -8.76
CA SER A 76 -5.12 -15.65 -7.71
C SER A 76 -6.50 -15.15 -8.15
N GLU A 77 -6.69 -14.85 -9.42
CA GLU A 77 -8.00 -14.49 -9.99
C GLU A 77 -8.96 -15.67 -9.90
N GLU A 78 -8.52 -16.86 -10.32
CA GLU A 78 -9.35 -18.08 -10.24
C GLU A 78 -9.72 -18.40 -8.79
N TYR A 79 -8.75 -18.26 -7.86
CA TYR A 79 -8.97 -18.45 -6.44
C TYR A 79 -10.05 -17.51 -5.88
N LEU A 80 -10.09 -16.24 -6.35
CA LEU A 80 -11.04 -15.23 -5.88
C LEU A 80 -12.43 -15.34 -6.53
N LYS A 81 -12.59 -16.03 -7.67
CA LYS A 81 -13.89 -16.14 -8.37
C LYS A 81 -15.04 -16.62 -7.49
N ASN A 82 -14.76 -17.52 -6.55
CA ASN A 82 -15.75 -18.09 -5.66
C ASN A 82 -15.74 -17.46 -4.26
N LYS A 83 -15.08 -16.32 -4.10
CA LYS A 83 -14.97 -15.63 -2.83
C LYS A 83 -15.62 -14.25 -2.87
N THR A 84 -16.01 -13.77 -1.72
CA THR A 84 -16.40 -12.37 -1.57
C THR A 84 -15.13 -11.53 -1.58
N THR A 85 -15.06 -10.55 -2.47
CA THR A 85 -13.97 -9.57 -2.55
C THR A 85 -14.49 -8.16 -2.30
N TYR A 86 -13.59 -7.32 -1.80
CA TYR A 86 -13.85 -5.92 -1.50
C TYR A 86 -12.92 -5.06 -2.35
N THR A 87 -13.50 -4.16 -3.13
CA THR A 87 -12.74 -3.34 -4.08
C THR A 87 -12.95 -1.87 -3.77
N SER A 88 -11.89 -1.08 -3.79
CA SER A 88 -11.95 0.37 -3.68
C SER A 88 -11.08 1.05 -4.73
N ASP A 89 -11.59 2.15 -5.27
CA ASP A 89 -10.89 3.04 -6.18
C ASP A 89 -10.31 4.21 -5.38
N LEU A 90 -9.01 4.30 -5.33
CA LEU A 90 -8.26 5.20 -4.46
C LEU A 90 -7.15 5.91 -5.24
N HIS A 91 -6.57 6.94 -4.65
CA HIS A 91 -5.39 7.62 -5.17
C HIS A 91 -4.23 7.55 -4.17
N VAL A 92 -3.03 7.42 -4.68
CA VAL A 92 -1.77 7.55 -3.94
C VAL A 92 -1.05 8.80 -4.41
N GLY A 93 -0.71 9.68 -3.47
CA GLY A 93 -0.19 11.02 -3.77
C GLY A 93 -1.29 12.07 -3.83
N ALA A 94 -1.05 13.25 -3.22
CA ALA A 94 -1.99 14.37 -3.16
C ALA A 94 -1.82 15.35 -4.33
N SER A 95 -0.68 15.31 -5.03
CA SER A 95 -0.41 16.19 -6.17
C SER A 95 -1.31 15.82 -7.34
N GLU A 96 -2.00 16.80 -7.92
CA GLU A 96 -2.82 16.60 -9.12
C GLU A 96 -2.01 16.07 -10.32
N GLU A 97 -0.74 16.42 -10.39
CA GLU A 97 0.16 16.01 -11.47
C GLU A 97 0.73 14.60 -11.24
N HIS A 98 1.12 14.29 -9.99
CA HIS A 98 1.94 13.10 -9.67
C HIS A 98 1.18 11.97 -8.98
N TYR A 99 -0.11 12.15 -8.62
CA TYR A 99 -0.89 11.05 -8.01
C TYR A 99 -0.93 9.82 -8.90
N GLN A 100 -1.08 8.67 -8.28
CA GLN A 100 -1.32 7.42 -8.97
C GLN A 100 -2.70 6.87 -8.60
N PRO A 101 -3.61 6.67 -9.56
CA PRO A 101 -4.86 5.97 -9.28
C PRO A 101 -4.56 4.50 -9.02
N VAL A 102 -5.20 3.92 -8.00
CA VAL A 102 -5.07 2.52 -7.64
C VAL A 102 -6.43 1.91 -7.35
N ARG A 103 -6.72 0.79 -8.00
CA ARG A 103 -7.82 -0.10 -7.62
C ARG A 103 -7.28 -1.16 -6.71
N VAL A 104 -7.74 -1.19 -5.47
CA VAL A 104 -7.39 -2.24 -4.53
C VAL A 104 -8.47 -3.32 -4.53
N GLU A 105 -8.08 -4.58 -4.62
CA GLU A 105 -8.94 -5.77 -4.54
C GLU A 105 -8.47 -6.64 -3.38
N ASN A 106 -9.30 -6.80 -2.37
CA ASN A 106 -8.96 -7.48 -1.14
C ASN A 106 -9.87 -8.67 -0.87
N GLU A 107 -9.31 -9.77 -0.41
CA GLU A 107 -10.05 -10.92 0.11
C GLU A 107 -10.71 -10.62 1.46
N LEU A 108 -10.13 -9.75 2.30
CA LEU A 108 -10.62 -9.38 3.62
C LEU A 108 -11.18 -7.96 3.64
N ALA A 109 -12.31 -7.76 4.34
CA ALA A 109 -12.95 -6.45 4.47
C ALA A 109 -12.07 -5.46 5.23
N TRP A 110 -11.39 -5.88 6.32
CA TRP A 110 -10.52 -5.03 7.09
C TRP A 110 -9.30 -4.54 6.30
N HIS A 111 -8.78 -5.33 5.34
CA HIS A 111 -7.72 -4.89 4.43
C HIS A 111 -8.17 -3.74 3.55
N ASN A 112 -9.39 -3.81 3.03
CA ASN A 112 -9.95 -2.74 2.20
C ASN A 112 -10.18 -1.47 3.02
N MET A 113 -10.71 -1.61 4.26
CA MET A 113 -10.85 -0.51 5.20
C MET A 113 -9.49 0.14 5.54
N PHE A 114 -8.45 -0.66 5.75
CA PHE A 114 -7.09 -0.18 5.98
C PHE A 114 -6.57 0.66 4.80
N CYS A 115 -6.76 0.18 3.56
CA CYS A 115 -6.39 0.96 2.37
C CYS A 115 -7.12 2.29 2.28
N GLN A 116 -8.43 2.32 2.60
CA GLN A 116 -9.21 3.55 2.63
C GLN A 116 -8.77 4.54 3.71
N SER A 117 -8.10 4.08 4.77
CA SER A 117 -7.55 4.93 5.82
C SER A 117 -6.19 5.52 5.45
N LEU A 118 -5.48 4.90 4.52
CA LEU A 118 -4.12 5.29 4.12
C LEU A 118 -4.06 6.00 2.77
N PHE A 119 -4.91 5.61 1.83
CA PHE A 119 -4.95 6.20 0.50
C PHE A 119 -6.08 7.22 0.40
N ILE A 120 -5.95 8.14 -0.53
CA ILE A 120 -6.94 9.20 -0.75
C ILE A 120 -8.16 8.60 -1.45
N ARG A 121 -9.35 8.91 -0.93
CA ARG A 121 -10.63 8.61 -1.60
C ARG A 121 -10.94 9.77 -2.54
N PRO A 122 -10.84 9.58 -3.87
CA PRO A 122 -11.10 10.66 -4.81
C PRO A 122 -12.59 10.91 -4.96
N ASN A 123 -12.97 12.15 -5.26
CA ASN A 123 -14.34 12.49 -5.65
C ASN A 123 -14.72 11.85 -7.00
N SER A 124 -13.75 11.63 -7.87
CA SER A 124 -13.93 10.95 -9.15
C SER A 124 -12.71 10.07 -9.44
N PHE A 125 -12.95 8.88 -9.96
CA PHE A 125 -11.92 7.94 -10.37
C PHE A 125 -12.04 7.71 -11.87
N ASN A 126 -11.05 8.19 -12.64
CA ASN A 126 -11.05 8.06 -14.08
C ASN A 126 -9.75 7.42 -14.62
N PRO A 127 -9.71 6.09 -14.76
CA PRO A 127 -8.52 5.39 -15.25
C PRO A 127 -8.21 5.64 -16.72
N LEU A 128 -9.12 6.29 -17.50
CA LEU A 128 -8.87 6.65 -18.89
C LEU A 128 -7.92 7.85 -18.99
N ASN A 129 -7.95 8.75 -18.00
CA ASN A 129 -7.04 9.90 -17.98
C ASN A 129 -5.63 9.52 -17.50
N LYS A 130 -5.55 8.55 -16.58
CA LYS A 130 -4.29 8.04 -16.05
C LYS A 130 -4.48 6.55 -15.72
N PRO A 131 -3.70 5.63 -16.32
CA PRO A 131 -3.84 4.20 -16.08
C PRO A 131 -3.72 3.88 -14.60
N ALA A 132 -4.71 3.16 -14.07
CA ALA A 132 -4.72 2.79 -12.66
C ALA A 132 -3.81 1.59 -12.40
N TRP A 133 -3.20 1.58 -11.21
CA TRP A 133 -2.61 0.39 -10.64
C TRP A 133 -3.71 -0.56 -10.17
N HIS A 134 -3.50 -1.86 -10.34
CA HIS A 134 -4.36 -2.89 -9.76
C HIS A 134 -3.59 -3.61 -8.65
N LEU A 135 -3.96 -3.37 -7.40
CA LEU A 135 -3.39 -4.03 -6.24
C LEU A 135 -4.33 -5.13 -5.76
N ARG A 136 -3.92 -6.38 -5.86
CA ARG A 136 -4.64 -7.55 -5.37
C ARG A 136 -3.97 -8.09 -4.12
N CYS A 137 -4.75 -8.28 -3.03
CA CYS A 137 -4.26 -8.84 -1.78
C CYS A 137 -5.15 -10.01 -1.33
N SER A 138 -4.55 -11.22 -1.33
CA SER A 138 -5.23 -12.48 -0.94
C SER A 138 -4.39 -13.21 0.12
N PRO A 139 -4.58 -12.88 1.40
CA PRO A 139 -3.75 -13.40 2.49
C PRO A 139 -3.91 -14.89 2.74
N ASN A 140 -5.03 -15.49 2.33
CA ASN A 140 -5.27 -16.93 2.51
C ASN A 140 -4.88 -17.76 1.27
N PHE A 141 -4.37 -17.14 0.22
CA PHE A 141 -3.73 -17.86 -0.88
C PHE A 141 -2.35 -18.38 -0.43
N VAL A 142 -2.03 -19.63 -0.72
CA VAL A 142 -0.76 -20.24 -0.34
C VAL A 142 0.10 -20.45 -1.57
N CYS A 143 1.25 -19.77 -1.63
CA CYS A 143 2.22 -19.98 -2.71
C CYS A 143 2.97 -21.29 -2.51
N ASP A 144 3.29 -21.95 -3.63
CA ASP A 144 4.24 -23.06 -3.68
C ASP A 144 5.57 -22.53 -4.26
N PRO A 145 6.65 -22.45 -3.46
CA PRO A 145 7.91 -21.90 -3.91
C PRO A 145 8.48 -22.55 -5.20
N LYS A 146 8.34 -23.85 -5.33
CA LYS A 146 8.85 -24.57 -6.51
C LYS A 146 8.06 -24.27 -7.78
N ARG A 147 6.77 -24.06 -7.63
CA ARG A 147 5.84 -23.84 -8.76
C ARG A 147 5.77 -22.37 -9.16
N HIS A 148 5.96 -21.46 -8.21
CA HIS A 148 5.71 -20.03 -8.36
C HIS A 148 6.98 -19.18 -8.34
N GLY A 149 8.15 -19.79 -8.11
CA GLY A 149 9.42 -19.08 -8.04
C GLY A 149 9.54 -18.15 -6.81
N THR A 150 8.70 -18.37 -5.78
CA THR A 150 8.70 -17.58 -4.54
C THR A 150 9.67 -18.14 -3.52
N ASN A 151 10.09 -17.35 -2.54
CA ASN A 151 10.98 -17.79 -1.47
C ASN A 151 10.24 -18.55 -0.37
N SER A 152 8.93 -18.32 -0.23
CA SER A 152 8.10 -18.91 0.81
C SER A 152 6.65 -19.11 0.36
N ASP A 153 5.75 -19.42 1.32
CA ASP A 153 4.32 -19.57 1.13
C ASP A 153 3.55 -18.24 0.92
N GLY A 154 4.26 -17.11 0.92
CA GLY A 154 3.71 -15.79 0.62
C GLY A 154 4.63 -14.99 -0.28
N THR A 155 4.09 -13.97 -0.93
CA THR A 155 4.85 -13.11 -1.84
C THR A 155 4.25 -11.72 -1.97
N VAL A 156 5.11 -10.75 -2.27
CA VAL A 156 4.77 -9.42 -2.75
C VAL A 156 5.45 -9.22 -4.09
N MET A 157 4.70 -9.02 -5.16
CA MET A 157 5.25 -8.82 -6.51
C MET A 157 4.73 -7.52 -7.11
N ILE A 158 5.63 -6.76 -7.75
CA ILE A 158 5.30 -5.51 -8.46
C ILE A 158 5.64 -5.68 -9.94
N ASN A 159 4.65 -5.49 -10.81
CA ASN A 159 4.82 -5.46 -12.26
C ASN A 159 4.58 -4.02 -12.75
N PHE A 160 5.66 -3.34 -13.12
CA PHE A 160 5.62 -1.96 -13.60
C PHE A 160 5.10 -1.84 -15.04
N SER A 161 5.22 -2.88 -15.84
CA SER A 161 4.76 -2.87 -17.24
C SER A 161 3.25 -2.99 -17.35
N SER A 162 2.62 -3.76 -16.45
CA SER A 162 1.16 -3.92 -16.43
C SER A 162 0.46 -3.08 -15.36
N ASN A 163 1.19 -2.29 -14.55
CA ASN A 163 0.68 -1.56 -13.39
C ASN A 163 -0.07 -2.48 -12.40
N GLN A 164 0.53 -3.59 -12.05
CA GLN A 164 -0.08 -4.59 -11.17
C GLN A 164 0.78 -4.87 -9.95
N ILE A 165 0.12 -5.06 -8.80
CA ILE A 165 0.73 -5.48 -7.55
C ILE A 165 -0.03 -6.69 -7.03
N LEU A 166 0.73 -7.72 -6.64
CA LEU A 166 0.20 -8.95 -6.11
C LEU A 166 0.75 -9.21 -4.71
N ILE A 167 -0.13 -9.41 -3.72
CA ILE A 167 0.22 -9.73 -2.34
C ILE A 167 -0.54 -11.00 -1.97
N LEU A 168 0.16 -12.11 -1.83
CA LEU A 168 -0.41 -13.42 -1.57
C LEU A 168 0.20 -14.04 -0.31
N GLY A 169 -0.62 -14.75 0.48
CA GLY A 169 -0.16 -15.46 1.68
C GLY A 169 0.33 -14.54 2.82
N ILE A 170 0.08 -13.23 2.72
CA ILE A 170 0.55 -12.23 3.69
C ILE A 170 -0.64 -11.40 4.16
N ALA A 171 -0.96 -11.50 5.46
CA ALA A 171 -2.03 -10.75 6.08
C ALA A 171 -1.58 -9.40 6.65
N TYR A 172 -0.28 -9.11 6.71
CA TYR A 172 0.22 -7.83 7.19
C TYR A 172 -0.12 -6.71 6.18
N ALA A 173 -1.11 -5.89 6.51
CA ALA A 173 -1.66 -4.87 5.62
C ALA A 173 -0.65 -3.79 5.19
N GLY A 174 0.40 -3.56 5.97
CA GLY A 174 1.47 -2.61 5.64
C GLY A 174 2.20 -2.90 4.33
N GLU A 175 2.12 -4.13 3.80
CA GLU A 175 2.68 -4.45 2.48
C GLU A 175 1.95 -3.72 1.35
N MET A 176 0.65 -3.48 1.46
CA MET A 176 -0.11 -2.71 0.46
C MET A 176 0.40 -1.27 0.37
N LYS A 177 0.60 -0.62 1.54
CA LYS A 177 1.21 0.71 1.63
C LYS A 177 2.61 0.72 1.02
N LYS A 178 3.46 -0.22 1.45
CA LYS A 178 4.87 -0.25 1.04
C LYS A 178 5.06 -0.62 -0.43
N SER A 179 4.16 -1.38 -1.01
CA SER A 179 4.19 -1.67 -2.45
C SER A 179 3.92 -0.41 -3.27
N MET A 180 2.91 0.37 -2.90
CA MET A 180 2.65 1.65 -3.56
C MET A 180 3.77 2.67 -3.32
N PHE A 181 4.40 2.67 -2.12
CA PHE A 181 5.59 3.47 -1.88
C PHE A 181 6.75 3.10 -2.83
N SER A 182 6.96 1.81 -3.08
CA SER A 182 7.96 1.34 -4.05
C SER A 182 7.63 1.79 -5.47
N VAL A 183 6.33 1.79 -5.83
CA VAL A 183 5.86 2.33 -7.11
C VAL A 183 6.22 3.81 -7.23
N MET A 184 5.91 4.62 -6.22
CA MET A 184 6.21 6.06 -6.25
C MET A 184 7.72 6.32 -6.31
N ASN A 185 8.53 5.54 -5.58
CA ASN A 185 9.99 5.63 -5.64
C ASN A 185 10.56 5.32 -7.04
N PHE A 186 9.87 4.50 -7.81
CA PHE A 186 10.29 4.17 -9.18
C PHE A 186 9.88 5.23 -10.19
N ILE A 187 8.65 5.76 -10.09
CA ILE A 187 8.08 6.63 -11.12
C ILE A 187 8.33 8.11 -10.89
N LEU A 188 8.39 8.60 -9.65
CA LEU A 188 8.55 10.03 -9.35
C LEU A 188 9.88 10.62 -9.83
N PRO A 189 11.03 9.92 -9.70
CA PRO A 189 12.29 10.41 -10.22
C PRO A 189 12.29 10.67 -11.73
N GLU A 190 11.49 9.95 -12.51
CA GLU A 190 11.33 10.20 -13.95
C GLU A 190 10.66 11.56 -14.26
N SER A 191 10.02 12.16 -13.25
CA SER A 191 9.38 13.48 -13.30
C SER A 191 10.15 14.53 -12.47
N ASP A 192 11.41 14.30 -12.18
CA ASP A 192 12.27 15.15 -11.34
C ASP A 192 11.70 15.38 -9.92
N VAL A 193 10.91 14.45 -9.39
CA VAL A 193 10.33 14.49 -8.05
C VAL A 193 11.02 13.49 -7.14
N LEU A 194 11.62 14.00 -6.06
CA LEU A 194 12.27 13.15 -5.07
C LEU A 194 11.24 12.52 -4.12
N SER A 195 11.15 11.21 -4.15
CA SER A 195 10.39 10.43 -3.19
C SER A 195 11.18 10.24 -1.89
N MET A 196 10.54 10.45 -0.74
CA MET A 196 11.22 10.43 0.56
C MET A 196 10.41 9.70 1.63
N HIS A 197 11.10 8.93 2.46
CA HIS A 197 10.54 8.37 3.70
C HIS A 197 10.82 9.36 4.84
N CYS A 198 9.94 10.32 5.03
CA CYS A 198 10.11 11.38 6.03
C CYS A 198 8.80 11.75 6.73
N ALA A 199 8.93 12.44 7.86
CA ALA A 199 7.85 13.19 8.46
C ALA A 199 8.05 14.69 8.18
N ALA A 200 6.98 15.50 8.26
CA ALA A 200 7.05 16.93 8.05
C ALA A 200 6.13 17.70 8.99
N ASN A 201 6.56 18.88 9.40
CA ASN A 201 5.70 19.85 10.09
C ASN A 201 5.94 21.28 9.59
N ALA A 202 5.00 22.17 9.87
CA ALA A 202 5.08 23.58 9.52
C ALA A 202 5.01 24.45 10.77
N GLY A 203 5.86 25.48 10.81
CA GLY A 203 5.82 26.51 11.84
C GLY A 203 4.78 27.58 11.53
N LEU A 204 4.51 28.45 12.51
CA LEU A 204 3.56 29.56 12.40
C LEU A 204 3.92 30.58 11.30
N ASN A 205 5.20 30.65 10.94
CA ASN A 205 5.68 31.54 9.89
C ASN A 205 5.68 30.91 8.49
N GLY A 206 5.12 29.69 8.34
CA GLY A 206 5.10 28.95 7.09
C GLY A 206 6.40 28.21 6.75
N ASP A 207 7.36 28.20 7.67
CA ASP A 207 8.58 27.39 7.55
C ASP A 207 8.23 25.89 7.68
N VAL A 208 8.81 25.05 6.81
CA VAL A 208 8.58 23.60 6.79
C VAL A 208 9.86 22.89 7.21
N SER A 209 9.72 21.94 8.14
CA SER A 209 10.81 21.06 8.57
C SER A 209 10.52 19.63 8.09
N LEU A 210 11.55 18.98 7.53
CA LEU A 210 11.52 17.59 7.11
C LEU A 210 12.40 16.75 8.04
N PHE A 211 11.88 15.60 8.49
CA PHE A 211 12.55 14.71 9.43
C PHE A 211 12.86 13.38 8.75
N PHE A 212 14.13 13.14 8.50
CA PHE A 212 14.63 11.90 7.91
C PHE A 212 15.30 11.03 8.96
N GLY A 213 15.32 9.74 8.72
CA GLY A 213 16.05 8.79 9.56
C GLY A 213 15.49 7.37 9.41
N LEU A 214 16.21 6.42 9.95
CA LEU A 214 15.80 5.01 10.01
C LEU A 214 14.59 4.83 10.94
N SER A 215 13.95 3.65 10.87
CA SER A 215 12.88 3.31 11.80
C SER A 215 13.36 3.38 13.25
N GLY A 216 12.55 3.95 14.15
CA GLY A 216 12.87 4.08 15.57
C GLY A 216 13.82 5.24 15.94
N THR A 217 14.20 6.10 15.00
CA THR A 217 15.09 7.27 15.27
C THR A 217 14.38 8.47 15.89
N GLY A 218 13.05 8.39 16.09
CA GLY A 218 12.28 9.46 16.71
C GLY A 218 11.68 10.49 15.75
N LYS A 219 11.62 10.22 14.43
CA LYS A 219 11.00 11.11 13.43
C LYS A 219 9.60 11.55 13.84
N THR A 220 8.73 10.60 14.16
CA THR A 220 7.36 10.83 14.62
C THR A 220 7.31 11.71 15.87
N THR A 221 8.18 11.46 16.83
CA THR A 221 8.25 12.22 18.09
C THR A 221 8.65 13.67 17.83
N LEU A 222 9.64 13.89 16.97
CA LEU A 222 10.13 15.23 16.64
C LEU A 222 9.16 16.02 15.76
N SER A 223 8.49 15.35 14.81
CA SER A 223 7.55 16.00 13.92
C SER A 223 6.23 16.37 14.62
N ALA A 224 5.87 15.69 15.70
CA ALA A 224 4.65 15.92 16.49
C ALA A 224 4.81 17.04 17.55
N ASP A 225 5.65 18.04 17.30
CA ASP A 225 5.82 19.20 18.15
C ASP A 225 4.48 19.94 18.35
N PRO A 226 4.04 20.21 19.61
CA PRO A 226 2.76 20.86 19.89
C PRO A 226 2.69 22.32 19.40
N GLU A 227 3.83 22.98 19.17
CA GLU A 227 3.91 24.35 18.68
C GLU A 227 3.97 24.45 17.15
N ARG A 228 3.97 23.30 16.45
CA ARG A 228 4.04 23.23 14.98
C ARG A 228 2.88 22.39 14.43
N TRP A 229 2.47 22.69 13.23
CA TRP A 229 1.42 21.91 12.55
C TRP A 229 2.01 20.67 11.89
N LEU A 230 1.57 19.51 12.33
CA LEU A 230 1.96 18.26 11.69
C LEU A 230 1.35 18.21 10.27
N ILE A 231 2.22 18.27 9.24
CA ILE A 231 1.82 18.04 7.86
C ILE A 231 1.62 16.54 7.66
N GLY A 232 2.56 15.75 8.15
CA GLY A 232 2.44 14.31 8.12
C GLY A 232 3.60 13.56 8.73
N ASP A 233 3.32 12.31 9.07
CA ASP A 233 4.27 11.40 9.67
C ASP A 233 4.56 10.21 8.74
N ASP A 234 5.74 9.65 8.86
CA ASP A 234 6.20 8.48 8.09
C ASP A 234 5.97 8.69 6.59
N GLU A 235 6.13 8.33 5.62
CA GLU A 235 5.89 8.48 4.17
C GLU A 235 4.79 9.46 3.73
N HIS A 236 4.33 10.33 4.63
CA HIS A 236 3.15 11.17 4.40
C HIS A 236 3.36 12.24 3.31
N CYS A 237 4.48 12.94 3.34
CA CYS A 237 4.71 14.11 2.49
C CYS A 237 4.67 13.83 0.99
N LEU A 238 4.77 12.57 0.61
CA LEU A 238 4.97 12.17 -0.77
C LEU A 238 3.87 11.32 -1.34
N LEU A 239 3.11 10.61 -0.51
CA LEU A 239 2.20 9.59 -0.99
C LEU A 239 0.73 9.91 -0.78
N TYR A 240 0.37 10.55 0.31
CA TYR A 240 -1.03 10.79 0.65
C TYR A 240 -1.18 11.85 1.74
N THR A 241 -2.31 12.48 1.76
CA THR A 241 -2.75 13.31 2.86
C THR A 241 -3.74 12.52 3.71
N SER A 242 -3.28 11.95 4.83
CA SER A 242 -4.23 11.67 5.90
C SER A 242 -4.50 12.97 6.63
N PRO A 243 -5.77 13.32 6.92
CA PRO A 243 -6.06 14.50 7.71
C PRO A 243 -5.33 14.38 9.05
N SER A 244 -4.46 15.35 9.34
CA SER A 244 -3.90 15.47 10.67
C SER A 244 -5.01 15.86 11.64
N PRO A 245 -5.10 15.26 12.85
CA PRO A 245 -6.02 15.73 13.88
C PRO A 245 -5.82 17.22 14.27
N ARG A 246 -4.71 17.80 13.84
CA ARG A 246 -4.34 19.21 14.06
C ARG A 246 -4.43 20.08 12.80
N ASP A 247 -5.00 19.56 11.72
CA ASP A 247 -5.24 20.34 10.50
C ASP A 247 -6.36 21.36 10.81
N PRO A 248 -6.08 22.68 10.80
CA PRO A 248 -7.06 23.71 11.14
C PRO A 248 -8.14 23.91 10.06
N THR A 249 -8.03 23.21 8.92
CA THR A 249 -8.99 23.34 7.80
C THR A 249 -10.07 22.27 7.82
N LYS A 250 -10.11 21.42 8.87
CA LYS A 250 -11.11 20.37 9.04
C LYS A 250 -11.77 20.39 10.40
#